data_a0e391e646930a57f909fedfaabb1e60
#
_entry.id   a0e391e646930a57f909fedfaabb1e60
#
_cell.length_a   1.000
_cell.length_b   1.000
_cell.length_c   1.000
_cell.angle_alpha   90.00
_cell.angle_beta   90.00
_cell.angle_gamma   90.00
#
_symmetry.space_group_name_H-M   'P 1'
#
loop_
_entity.id
_entity.type
_entity.pdbx_description
1 polymer ?
#
loop_
_entity_poly.entity_id
_entity_poly.type
_entity_poly.pdbx_seq_one_letter_code
_entity_poly.pdbx_strand_id
1 'polypeptide(L)'
;MTDNKLLHLKIKQIRQEASGIHSFELVSEDGNPLPPFDAGSHIDLHLPSGIIRQYSLSNDPAETNRYVLGILRDEQGRGGSKEVHDVFRVGDSLLASYPRNHFQLDESAKKVILLAGGIGITPLKSMAHRLKSLGIPFELHYCARAQENIAFPQELQNLSDSGEVQFHLDGGIPAHGLKISEMIQGLEADTHLYYCGPVGFMKACAQAAKERSELHVHFEHFKAPEKEGGETRFESDAGELAIQIHSTGQKIALSRSESLIDVLAKLGVEVSTSCQSGLCGTCKTRYISGDVEHGDCILSDSEHAEYLTPCISHIKQGTLVLDL
;
A
#
# COMPACT_ATOMS: atom_id res chain seq x y z
N MET A 1 -25.19 -3.61 3.34
CA MET A 1 -24.48 -4.01 4.58
C MET A 1 -23.48 -5.06 4.18
N THR A 2 -22.25 -4.69 3.87
CA THR A 2 -21.17 -5.66 3.65
C THR A 2 -20.78 -6.18 5.02
N ASP A 3 -21.09 -7.46 5.25
CA ASP A 3 -20.68 -8.21 6.44
C ASP A 3 -19.14 -8.11 6.53
N ASN A 4 -18.64 -7.28 7.44
CA ASN A 4 -17.21 -7.01 7.59
C ASN A 4 -16.60 -8.19 8.38
N LYS A 5 -16.69 -9.39 7.78
CA LYS A 5 -16.23 -10.63 8.37
C LYS A 5 -14.70 -10.59 8.47
N LEU A 6 -14.18 -10.63 9.69
CA LEU A 6 -12.74 -10.68 9.93
C LEU A 6 -12.26 -12.13 10.01
N LEU A 7 -11.00 -12.34 9.63
CA LEU A 7 -10.29 -13.60 9.81
C LEU A 7 -9.69 -13.63 11.22
N HIS A 8 -9.86 -14.76 11.90
CA HIS A 8 -9.18 -15.08 13.15
C HIS A 8 -7.90 -15.84 12.82
N LEU A 9 -6.77 -15.18 13.00
CA LEU A 9 -5.46 -15.70 12.65
C LEU A 9 -4.59 -15.87 13.89
N LYS A 10 -3.66 -16.83 13.83
CA LYS A 10 -2.66 -17.07 14.87
C LYS A 10 -1.26 -16.88 14.30
N ILE A 11 -0.39 -16.23 15.05
CA ILE A 11 1.02 -16.10 14.71
C ILE A 11 1.72 -17.44 14.98
N LYS A 12 2.10 -18.11 13.90
CA LYS A 12 2.80 -19.40 13.97
C LYS A 12 4.31 -19.23 14.10
N GLN A 13 4.87 -18.21 13.45
CA GLN A 13 6.29 -17.92 13.45
C GLN A 13 6.55 -16.42 13.31
N ILE A 14 7.59 -15.95 13.98
CA ILE A 14 8.20 -14.64 13.78
C ILE A 14 9.68 -14.89 13.49
N ARG A 15 10.19 -14.30 12.40
CA ARG A 15 11.58 -14.44 12.00
C ARG A 15 12.17 -13.08 11.64
N GLN A 16 13.38 -12.81 12.09
CA GLN A 16 14.13 -11.64 11.62
C GLN A 16 14.67 -11.92 10.23
N GLU A 17 14.21 -11.16 9.24
CA GLU A 17 14.61 -11.28 7.84
C GLU A 17 15.76 -10.36 7.49
N ALA A 18 15.75 -9.15 8.06
CA ALA A 18 16.77 -8.13 7.84
C ALA A 18 16.81 -7.17 9.03
N SER A 19 17.72 -6.20 9.00
CA SER A 19 17.79 -5.15 10.02
C SER A 19 16.47 -4.37 10.07
N GLY A 20 15.76 -4.46 11.20
CA GLY A 20 14.47 -3.83 11.43
C GLY A 20 13.30 -4.46 10.67
N ILE A 21 13.49 -5.58 9.96
CA ILE A 21 12.41 -6.27 9.24
C ILE A 21 12.21 -7.65 9.84
N HIS A 22 10.97 -7.93 10.29
CA HIS A 22 10.54 -9.26 10.69
C HIS A 22 9.48 -9.79 9.72
N SER A 23 9.51 -11.10 9.48
CA SER A 23 8.39 -11.81 8.88
C SER A 23 7.50 -12.42 9.96
N PHE A 24 6.19 -12.39 9.70
CA PHE A 24 5.15 -12.97 10.53
C PHE A 24 4.39 -14.01 9.70
N GLU A 25 4.54 -15.28 10.07
CA GLU A 25 3.74 -16.35 9.48
C GLU A 25 2.44 -16.47 10.26
N LEU A 26 1.32 -16.27 9.55
CA LEU A 26 -0.02 -16.31 10.08
C LEU A 26 -0.75 -17.53 9.54
N VAL A 27 -1.46 -18.25 10.41
CA VAL A 27 -2.29 -19.40 10.06
C VAL A 27 -3.70 -19.18 10.58
N SER A 28 -4.67 -19.92 10.04
CA SER A 28 -6.03 -19.91 10.57
C SER A 28 -6.04 -20.45 12.01
N GLU A 29 -6.79 -19.81 12.90
CA GLU A 29 -6.92 -20.23 14.29
C GLU A 29 -7.69 -21.55 14.43
N ASP A 30 -8.63 -21.81 13.52
CA ASP A 30 -9.44 -23.03 13.47
C ASP A 30 -8.80 -24.17 12.66
N GLY A 31 -7.60 -23.94 12.08
CA GLY A 31 -6.85 -24.93 11.30
C GLY A 31 -7.38 -25.16 9.88
N ASN A 32 -8.39 -24.43 9.44
CA ASN A 32 -8.90 -24.48 8.06
C ASN A 32 -7.94 -23.77 7.08
N PRO A 33 -8.00 -24.10 5.78
CA PRO A 33 -7.32 -23.32 4.77
C PRO A 33 -7.72 -21.84 4.84
N LEU A 34 -6.75 -20.95 4.61
CA LEU A 34 -7.01 -19.53 4.50
C LEU A 34 -7.66 -19.18 3.17
N PRO A 35 -8.41 -18.08 3.09
CA PRO A 35 -8.91 -17.58 1.81
C PRO A 35 -7.76 -17.43 0.80
N PRO A 36 -7.97 -17.83 -0.47
CA PRO A 36 -6.97 -17.63 -1.51
C PRO A 36 -6.72 -16.14 -1.74
N PHE A 37 -5.55 -15.82 -2.26
CA PHE A 37 -5.18 -14.45 -2.62
C PHE A 37 -4.39 -14.43 -3.93
N ASP A 38 -4.44 -13.30 -4.62
CA ASP A 38 -3.66 -13.07 -5.84
C ASP A 38 -2.37 -12.30 -5.49
N ALA A 39 -1.33 -12.47 -6.31
CA ALA A 39 -0.08 -11.73 -6.16
C ALA A 39 -0.32 -10.21 -6.16
N GLY A 40 0.28 -9.50 -5.22
CA GLY A 40 0.03 -8.08 -4.95
C GLY A 40 -1.05 -7.80 -3.91
N SER A 41 -1.74 -8.83 -3.40
CA SER A 41 -2.74 -8.66 -2.34
C SER A 41 -2.14 -8.23 -1.01
N HIS A 42 -2.95 -7.54 -0.23
CA HIS A 42 -2.67 -7.14 1.16
C HIS A 42 -3.83 -7.51 2.09
N ILE A 43 -3.55 -7.51 3.39
CA ILE A 43 -4.56 -7.62 4.45
C ILE A 43 -4.43 -6.45 5.43
N ASP A 44 -5.53 -6.11 6.08
CA ASP A 44 -5.53 -5.21 7.22
C ASP A 44 -5.34 -5.99 8.51
N LEU A 45 -4.35 -5.64 9.33
CA LEU A 45 -4.22 -6.14 10.70
C LEU A 45 -4.90 -5.17 11.66
N HIS A 46 -5.78 -5.69 12.51
CA HIS A 46 -6.39 -4.97 13.62
C HIS A 46 -5.51 -5.12 14.85
N LEU A 47 -4.84 -4.04 15.25
CA LEU A 47 -3.90 -4.06 16.36
C LEU A 47 -4.61 -3.89 17.72
N PRO A 48 -4.02 -4.36 18.83
CA PRO A 48 -4.60 -4.21 20.17
C PRO A 48 -4.93 -2.77 20.57
N SER A 49 -4.17 -1.80 20.07
CA SER A 49 -4.43 -0.37 20.27
C SER A 49 -5.67 0.17 19.53
N GLY A 50 -6.32 -0.66 18.69
CA GLY A 50 -7.40 -0.25 17.78
C GLY A 50 -6.90 0.34 16.45
N ILE A 51 -5.59 0.44 16.26
CA ILE A 51 -4.99 0.88 15.02
C ILE A 51 -5.14 -0.22 13.95
N ILE A 52 -5.51 0.15 12.73
CA ILE A 52 -5.52 -0.77 11.58
C ILE A 52 -4.34 -0.44 10.68
N ARG A 53 -3.61 -1.48 10.22
CA ARG A 53 -2.48 -1.34 9.29
C ARG A 53 -2.52 -2.36 8.19
N GLN A 54 -2.24 -1.91 6.99
CA GLN A 54 -2.13 -2.75 5.81
C GLN A 54 -0.74 -3.33 5.65
N TYR A 55 -0.69 -4.62 5.29
CA TYR A 55 0.56 -5.30 4.96
C TYR A 55 0.34 -6.23 3.77
N SER A 56 1.24 -6.15 2.79
CA SER A 56 1.22 -6.99 1.61
C SER A 56 1.53 -8.45 1.98
N LEU A 57 0.82 -9.36 1.35
CA LEU A 57 1.12 -10.80 1.41
C LEU A 57 2.36 -11.08 0.56
N SER A 58 3.37 -11.70 1.17
CA SER A 58 4.69 -11.86 0.55
C SER A 58 5.03 -13.30 0.16
N ASN A 59 4.21 -14.28 0.55
CA ASN A 59 4.40 -15.68 0.18
C ASN A 59 3.81 -16.00 -1.21
N ASP A 60 4.06 -17.23 -1.65
CA ASP A 60 3.48 -17.75 -2.90
C ASP A 60 1.94 -17.78 -2.79
N PRO A 61 1.20 -17.18 -3.73
CA PRO A 61 -0.27 -17.25 -3.74
C PRO A 61 -0.84 -18.67 -3.82
N ALA A 62 -0.07 -19.64 -4.29
CA ALA A 62 -0.48 -21.05 -4.30
C ALA A 62 -0.57 -21.67 -2.90
N GLU A 63 0.03 -21.08 -1.89
CA GLU A 63 -0.04 -21.53 -0.50
C GLU A 63 -1.37 -21.11 0.14
N THR A 64 -2.18 -22.09 0.52
CA THR A 64 -3.50 -21.85 1.14
C THR A 64 -3.52 -22.03 2.65
N ASN A 65 -2.39 -22.44 3.25
CA ASN A 65 -2.28 -22.80 4.66
C ASN A 65 -1.66 -21.72 5.53
N ARG A 66 -1.12 -20.66 4.93
CA ARG A 66 -0.50 -19.56 5.65
C ARG A 66 -0.51 -18.25 4.84
N TYR A 67 -0.44 -17.15 5.56
CA TYR A 67 -0.03 -15.84 5.05
C TYR A 67 1.32 -15.47 5.65
N VAL A 68 2.17 -14.81 4.87
CA VAL A 68 3.45 -14.27 5.35
C VAL A 68 3.50 -12.77 5.10
N LEU A 69 3.69 -12.01 6.17
CA LEU A 69 3.86 -10.57 6.13
C LEU A 69 5.30 -10.21 6.42
N GLY A 70 5.92 -9.38 5.59
CA GLY A 70 7.17 -8.72 5.91
C GLY A 70 6.91 -7.33 6.45
N ILE A 71 7.35 -7.03 7.68
CA ILE A 71 7.03 -5.77 8.35
C ILE A 71 8.31 -5.07 8.77
N LEU A 72 8.53 -3.87 8.23
CA LEU A 72 9.60 -2.96 8.64
C LEU A 72 9.13 -2.20 9.89
N ARG A 73 9.94 -2.22 10.95
CA ARG A 73 9.78 -1.35 12.12
C ARG A 73 10.12 0.09 11.74
N ASP A 74 9.10 0.91 11.53
CA ASP A 74 9.28 2.32 11.19
C ASP A 74 9.29 3.17 12.46
N GLU A 75 10.46 3.64 12.86
CA GLU A 75 10.62 4.46 14.07
C GLU A 75 9.96 5.85 13.96
N GLN A 76 9.83 6.36 12.73
CA GLN A 76 9.20 7.66 12.45
C GLN A 76 7.74 7.53 12.01
N GLY A 77 7.21 6.30 11.96
CA GLY A 77 5.85 6.02 11.55
C GLY A 77 4.81 6.36 12.63
N ARG A 78 3.53 6.13 12.29
CA ARG A 78 2.36 6.39 13.15
C ARG A 78 2.14 5.30 14.22
N GLY A 79 3.17 4.60 14.67
CA GLY A 79 3.16 3.65 15.77
C GLY A 79 2.80 2.19 15.42
N GLY A 80 2.00 1.92 14.38
CA GLY A 80 1.48 0.58 14.12
C GLY A 80 2.54 -0.49 13.90
N SER A 81 3.56 -0.26 13.05
CA SER A 81 4.64 -1.24 12.85
C SER A 81 5.50 -1.45 14.11
N LYS A 82 5.64 -0.42 14.95
CA LYS A 82 6.31 -0.54 16.26
C LYS A 82 5.51 -1.45 17.18
N GLU A 83 4.20 -1.25 17.28
CA GLU A 83 3.31 -2.10 18.08
C GLU A 83 3.38 -3.56 17.62
N VAL A 84 3.35 -3.82 16.31
CA VAL A 84 3.50 -5.19 15.78
C VAL A 84 4.80 -5.85 16.26
N HIS A 85 5.93 -5.14 16.20
CA HIS A 85 7.23 -5.67 16.64
C HIS A 85 7.33 -5.81 18.17
N ASP A 86 6.75 -4.86 18.91
CA ASP A 86 6.92 -4.79 20.36
C ASP A 86 5.94 -5.68 21.13
N VAL A 87 4.73 -5.88 20.58
CA VAL A 87 3.63 -6.55 21.29
C VAL A 87 3.45 -7.98 20.84
N PHE A 88 3.44 -8.27 19.53
CA PHE A 88 3.09 -9.60 19.05
C PHE A 88 4.16 -10.66 19.35
N ARG A 89 3.68 -11.84 19.73
CA ARG A 89 4.48 -13.03 20.02
C ARG A 89 3.94 -14.24 19.28
N VAL A 90 4.80 -15.24 19.10
CA VAL A 90 4.37 -16.55 18.57
C VAL A 90 3.30 -17.14 19.48
N GLY A 91 2.19 -17.53 18.89
CA GLY A 91 1.04 -18.06 19.58
C GLY A 91 -0.10 -17.05 19.80
N ASP A 92 0.15 -15.76 19.61
CA ASP A 92 -0.90 -14.74 19.74
C ASP A 92 -1.93 -14.85 18.62
N SER A 93 -3.20 -14.58 18.98
CA SER A 93 -4.31 -14.45 18.04
C SER A 93 -4.46 -12.98 17.61
N LEU A 94 -4.84 -12.78 16.37
CA LEU A 94 -5.10 -11.45 15.80
C LEU A 94 -6.27 -11.48 14.81
N LEU A 95 -6.86 -10.32 14.59
CA LEU A 95 -7.91 -10.14 13.58
C LEU A 95 -7.33 -9.50 12.33
N ALA A 96 -7.73 -10.01 11.18
CA ALA A 96 -7.35 -9.45 9.89
C ALA A 96 -8.52 -9.37 8.92
N SER A 97 -8.45 -8.48 7.96
CA SER A 97 -9.39 -8.48 6.83
C SER A 97 -9.14 -9.68 5.91
N TYR A 98 -10.13 -9.98 5.07
CA TYR A 98 -9.88 -10.81 3.88
C TYR A 98 -8.86 -10.12 2.96
N PRO A 99 -8.09 -10.90 2.16
CA PRO A 99 -7.17 -10.33 1.17
C PRO A 99 -7.91 -9.42 0.18
N ARG A 100 -7.29 -8.29 -0.14
CA ARG A 100 -7.72 -7.36 -1.19
C ARG A 100 -6.54 -7.04 -2.08
N ASN A 101 -6.78 -6.78 -3.36
CA ASN A 101 -5.72 -6.50 -4.31
C ASN A 101 -5.97 -5.21 -5.07
N HIS A 102 -5.10 -4.21 -4.86
CA HIS A 102 -5.05 -2.95 -5.58
C HIS A 102 -3.76 -2.80 -6.41
N PHE A 103 -2.92 -3.85 -6.40
CA PHE A 103 -1.66 -3.91 -7.12
C PHE A 103 -1.61 -5.23 -7.92
N GLN A 104 -2.53 -5.39 -8.85
CA GLN A 104 -2.76 -6.63 -9.58
C GLN A 104 -1.62 -6.91 -10.55
N LEU A 105 -1.18 -8.17 -10.59
CA LEU A 105 -0.27 -8.68 -11.60
C LEU A 105 -1.04 -8.97 -12.90
N ASP A 106 -0.58 -8.42 -14.02
CA ASP A 106 -1.09 -8.79 -15.35
C ASP A 106 -0.45 -10.11 -15.78
N GLU A 107 -1.19 -11.19 -15.69
CA GLU A 107 -0.73 -12.53 -16.04
C GLU A 107 -0.66 -12.77 -17.56
N SER A 108 -1.09 -11.82 -18.38
CA SER A 108 -0.94 -11.85 -19.83
C SER A 108 0.37 -11.23 -20.32
N ALA A 109 1.14 -10.61 -19.43
CA ALA A 109 2.41 -9.97 -19.72
C ALA A 109 3.43 -10.95 -20.30
N LYS A 110 4.16 -10.53 -21.34
CA LYS A 110 5.23 -11.36 -21.96
C LYS A 110 6.55 -11.22 -21.24
N LYS A 111 6.81 -10.07 -20.62
CA LYS A 111 8.01 -9.77 -19.84
C LYS A 111 7.65 -8.82 -18.71
N VAL A 112 8.15 -9.13 -17.51
CA VAL A 112 7.89 -8.35 -16.31
C VAL A 112 9.19 -7.93 -15.65
N ILE A 113 9.28 -6.65 -15.30
CA ILE A 113 10.35 -6.10 -14.46
C ILE A 113 9.77 -5.75 -13.11
N LEU A 114 10.34 -6.33 -12.06
CA LEU A 114 9.99 -6.09 -10.67
C LEU A 114 11.10 -5.24 -10.02
N LEU A 115 10.77 -4.04 -9.59
CA LEU A 115 11.75 -3.08 -9.07
C LEU A 115 11.41 -2.72 -7.62
N ALA A 116 12.11 -3.35 -6.67
CA ALA A 116 11.87 -3.26 -5.24
C ALA A 116 12.84 -2.30 -4.54
N GLY A 117 12.33 -1.44 -3.67
CA GLY A 117 13.12 -0.65 -2.72
C GLY A 117 12.81 -1.03 -1.27
N GLY A 118 13.79 -1.56 -0.53
CA GLY A 118 13.62 -1.93 0.88
C GLY A 118 12.43 -2.87 1.10
N ILE A 119 11.50 -2.48 2.01
CA ILE A 119 10.33 -3.30 2.34
C ILE A 119 9.31 -3.41 1.19
N GLY A 120 9.42 -2.61 0.13
CA GLY A 120 8.62 -2.77 -1.09
C GLY A 120 8.82 -4.08 -1.82
N ILE A 121 9.77 -4.91 -1.37
CA ILE A 121 9.95 -6.29 -1.85
C ILE A 121 8.74 -7.17 -1.56
N THR A 122 7.93 -6.89 -0.55
CA THR A 122 6.87 -7.80 -0.08
C THR A 122 5.83 -8.15 -1.14
N PRO A 123 5.15 -7.21 -1.84
CA PRO A 123 4.22 -7.56 -2.90
C PRO A 123 4.94 -8.13 -4.13
N LEU A 124 6.14 -7.62 -4.45
CA LEU A 124 6.89 -8.04 -5.63
C LEU A 124 7.46 -9.45 -5.49
N LYS A 125 7.79 -9.88 -4.27
CA LYS A 125 8.16 -11.27 -3.98
C LYS A 125 7.00 -12.23 -4.28
N SER A 126 5.78 -11.89 -3.86
CA SER A 126 4.59 -12.68 -4.19
C SER A 126 4.36 -12.74 -5.71
N MET A 127 4.55 -11.61 -6.42
CA MET A 127 4.49 -11.57 -7.89
C MET A 127 5.56 -12.45 -8.54
N ALA A 128 6.79 -12.44 -8.02
CA ALA A 128 7.87 -13.29 -8.55
C ALA A 128 7.54 -14.79 -8.41
N HIS A 129 6.96 -15.23 -7.28
CA HIS A 129 6.46 -16.59 -7.12
C HIS A 129 5.40 -16.93 -8.18
N ARG A 130 4.44 -16.04 -8.39
CA ARG A 130 3.37 -16.25 -9.36
C ARG A 130 3.89 -16.30 -10.79
N LEU A 131 4.78 -15.39 -11.17
CA LEU A 131 5.43 -15.37 -12.50
C LEU A 131 6.21 -16.65 -12.75
N LYS A 132 6.98 -17.11 -11.74
CA LYS A 132 7.68 -18.42 -11.79
C LYS A 132 6.70 -19.56 -12.07
N SER A 133 5.57 -19.62 -11.34
CA SER A 133 4.59 -20.69 -11.52
C SER A 133 3.90 -20.68 -12.89
N LEU A 134 3.77 -19.51 -13.52
CA LEU A 134 3.20 -19.32 -14.85
C LEU A 134 4.23 -19.51 -15.99
N GLY A 135 5.51 -19.56 -15.67
CA GLY A 135 6.58 -19.59 -16.68
C GLY A 135 6.75 -18.27 -17.44
N ILE A 136 6.30 -17.15 -16.86
CA ILE A 136 6.44 -15.80 -17.44
C ILE A 136 7.84 -15.27 -17.11
N PRO A 137 8.64 -14.86 -18.10
CA PRO A 137 9.96 -14.27 -17.87
C PRO A 137 9.89 -12.99 -17.04
N PHE A 138 10.72 -12.88 -16.01
CA PHE A 138 10.81 -11.67 -15.20
C PHE A 138 12.25 -11.38 -14.77
N GLU A 139 12.51 -10.13 -14.43
CA GLU A 139 13.72 -9.68 -13.75
C GLU A 139 13.30 -8.97 -12.45
N LEU A 140 13.91 -9.33 -11.33
CA LEU A 140 13.69 -8.69 -10.03
C LEU A 140 14.95 -7.93 -9.60
N HIS A 141 14.86 -6.62 -9.59
CA HIS A 141 15.91 -5.73 -9.07
C HIS A 141 15.53 -5.29 -7.65
N TYR A 142 16.33 -5.70 -6.67
CA TYR A 142 16.10 -5.34 -5.27
C TYR A 142 17.15 -4.37 -4.76
N CYS A 143 16.73 -3.12 -4.53
CA CYS A 143 17.57 -2.03 -4.04
C CYS A 143 17.50 -1.95 -2.51
N ALA A 144 18.67 -1.97 -1.87
CA ALA A 144 18.83 -1.86 -0.43
C ALA A 144 20.07 -1.05 -0.07
N ARG A 145 20.13 -0.53 1.16
CA ARG A 145 21.29 0.26 1.62
C ARG A 145 22.52 -0.62 1.81
N ALA A 146 22.35 -1.80 2.41
CA ALA A 146 23.43 -2.74 2.70
C ALA A 146 22.90 -4.16 2.72
N GLN A 147 23.77 -5.16 2.79
CA GLN A 147 23.43 -6.57 2.78
C GLN A 147 22.48 -6.94 3.93
N GLU A 148 22.67 -6.37 5.11
CA GLU A 148 21.84 -6.57 6.29
C GLU A 148 20.43 -5.98 6.17
N ASN A 149 20.15 -5.18 5.13
CA ASN A 149 18.83 -4.63 4.84
C ASN A 149 18.06 -5.43 3.78
N ILE A 150 18.66 -6.48 3.21
CA ILE A 150 17.99 -7.38 2.26
C ILE A 150 17.11 -8.37 3.04
N ALA A 151 15.79 -8.24 2.90
CA ALA A 151 14.85 -9.21 3.44
C ALA A 151 14.66 -10.41 2.50
N PHE A 152 14.40 -11.59 3.05
CA PHE A 152 14.13 -12.84 2.32
C PHE A 152 15.24 -13.28 1.35
N PRO A 153 16.54 -13.12 1.65
CA PRO A 153 17.60 -13.35 0.67
C PRO A 153 17.62 -14.78 0.12
N GLN A 154 17.40 -15.78 0.96
CA GLN A 154 17.40 -17.19 0.56
C GLN A 154 16.21 -17.54 -0.35
N GLU A 155 15.01 -17.05 0.01
CA GLU A 155 13.80 -17.30 -0.78
C GLU A 155 13.91 -16.64 -2.16
N LEU A 156 14.42 -15.41 -2.20
CA LEU A 156 14.65 -14.68 -3.46
C LEU A 156 15.71 -15.37 -4.32
N GLN A 157 16.76 -15.92 -3.71
CA GLN A 157 17.78 -16.66 -4.44
C GLN A 157 17.23 -17.94 -5.08
N ASN A 158 16.29 -18.62 -4.43
CA ASN A 158 15.59 -19.79 -4.99
C ASN A 158 14.65 -19.45 -6.16
N LEU A 159 14.32 -18.19 -6.35
CA LEU A 159 13.56 -17.72 -7.51
C LEU A 159 14.44 -17.50 -8.76
N SER A 160 15.76 -17.45 -8.60
CA SER A 160 16.70 -17.17 -9.68
C SER A 160 16.75 -18.26 -10.78
N ASP A 161 16.24 -19.49 -10.50
CA ASP A 161 16.20 -20.58 -11.48
C ASP A 161 15.23 -20.34 -12.65
N SER A 162 14.34 -19.34 -12.53
CA SER A 162 13.31 -19.03 -13.53
C SER A 162 13.15 -17.53 -13.80
N GLY A 163 13.89 -16.70 -13.09
CA GLY A 163 13.95 -15.26 -13.28
C GLY A 163 15.28 -14.76 -12.74
N GLU A 164 15.74 -13.62 -13.22
CA GLU A 164 16.92 -12.97 -12.69
C GLU A 164 16.62 -12.17 -11.46
N VAL A 165 17.25 -12.50 -10.33
CA VAL A 165 17.19 -11.70 -9.09
C VAL A 165 18.52 -10.98 -8.91
N GLN A 166 18.49 -9.66 -8.91
CA GLN A 166 19.67 -8.81 -8.78
C GLN A 166 19.53 -7.92 -7.53
N PHE A 167 20.57 -7.92 -6.68
CA PHE A 167 20.65 -7.07 -5.51
C PHE A 167 21.53 -5.84 -5.79
N HIS A 168 21.01 -4.65 -5.50
CA HIS A 168 21.68 -3.37 -5.71
C HIS A 168 21.89 -2.67 -4.37
N LEU A 169 23.14 -2.51 -3.96
CA LEU A 169 23.50 -1.89 -2.69
C LEU A 169 24.03 -0.48 -2.95
N ASP A 170 23.47 0.53 -2.25
CA ASP A 170 23.83 1.93 -2.45
C ASP A 170 24.60 2.55 -1.28
N GLY A 171 24.80 1.81 -0.18
CA GLY A 171 25.46 2.32 1.03
C GLY A 171 24.72 3.48 1.70
N GLY A 172 23.43 3.69 1.37
CA GLY A 172 22.64 4.84 1.80
C GLY A 172 22.79 6.08 0.92
N ILE A 173 23.52 5.97 -0.19
CA ILE A 173 23.73 7.03 -1.19
C ILE A 173 23.11 6.56 -2.50
N PRO A 174 21.88 6.99 -2.86
CA PRO A 174 21.16 6.50 -4.04
C PRO A 174 21.94 6.57 -5.35
N ALA A 175 22.86 7.54 -5.49
CA ALA A 175 23.72 7.68 -6.66
C ALA A 175 24.71 6.51 -6.87
N HIS A 176 24.99 5.73 -5.83
CA HIS A 176 25.89 4.58 -5.90
C HIS A 176 25.15 3.28 -6.23
N GLY A 177 23.82 3.27 -6.12
CA GLY A 177 22.98 2.11 -6.39
C GLY A 177 22.60 1.94 -7.87
N LEU A 178 21.47 1.29 -8.09
CA LEU A 178 20.91 1.09 -9.41
C LEU A 178 20.65 2.42 -10.12
N LYS A 179 21.10 2.55 -11.35
CA LYS A 179 20.81 3.68 -12.24
C LYS A 179 19.40 3.54 -12.80
N ILE A 180 18.38 3.84 -11.98
CA ILE A 180 16.96 3.61 -12.27
C ILE A 180 16.57 4.20 -13.63
N SER A 181 16.99 5.45 -13.92
CA SER A 181 16.67 6.09 -15.20
C SER A 181 17.26 5.33 -16.39
N GLU A 182 18.53 4.97 -16.35
CA GLU A 182 19.19 4.23 -17.42
C GLU A 182 18.55 2.85 -17.62
N MET A 183 18.24 2.17 -16.52
CA MET A 183 17.59 0.85 -16.55
C MET A 183 16.21 0.94 -17.20
N ILE A 184 15.34 1.87 -16.76
CA ILE A 184 13.99 2.02 -17.33
C ILE A 184 14.05 2.48 -18.78
N GLN A 185 14.98 3.38 -19.14
CA GLN A 185 15.18 3.80 -20.53
C GLN A 185 15.63 2.65 -21.45
N GLY A 186 16.31 1.65 -20.91
CA GLY A 186 16.76 0.47 -21.64
C GLY A 186 15.70 -0.64 -21.82
N LEU A 187 14.51 -0.52 -21.22
CA LEU A 187 13.48 -1.56 -21.32
C LEU A 187 12.89 -1.62 -22.74
N GLU A 188 12.48 -2.81 -23.16
CA GLU A 188 11.75 -3.02 -24.40
C GLU A 188 10.32 -2.46 -24.29
N ALA A 189 9.73 -2.08 -25.42
CA ALA A 189 8.31 -1.73 -25.49
C ALA A 189 7.43 -2.92 -25.03
N ASP A 190 6.21 -2.65 -24.55
CA ASP A 190 5.28 -3.64 -24.00
C ASP A 190 5.77 -4.36 -22.72
N THR A 191 6.90 -3.92 -22.12
CA THR A 191 7.34 -4.45 -20.82
C THR A 191 6.44 -3.96 -19.73
N HIS A 192 6.01 -4.86 -18.82
CA HIS A 192 5.30 -4.51 -17.60
C HIS A 192 6.30 -4.20 -16.48
N LEU A 193 6.32 -2.96 -16.02
CA LEU A 193 7.18 -2.48 -14.95
C LEU A 193 6.37 -2.33 -13.66
N TYR A 194 6.70 -3.14 -12.65
CA TYR A 194 6.12 -3.07 -11.31
C TYR A 194 7.14 -2.51 -10.34
N TYR A 195 6.80 -1.46 -9.58
CA TYR A 195 7.72 -0.94 -8.57
C TYR A 195 7.03 -0.58 -7.26
N CYS A 196 7.73 -0.84 -6.15
CA CYS A 196 7.31 -0.49 -4.81
C CYS A 196 8.53 -0.20 -3.93
N GLY A 197 8.46 0.85 -3.11
CA GLY A 197 9.58 1.25 -2.25
C GLY A 197 9.37 2.56 -1.51
N PRO A 198 10.42 3.12 -0.90
CA PRO A 198 10.36 4.40 -0.19
C PRO A 198 10.10 5.59 -1.14
N VAL A 199 9.61 6.70 -0.59
CA VAL A 199 9.15 7.86 -1.37
C VAL A 199 10.17 8.34 -2.42
N GLY A 200 11.44 8.48 -2.07
CA GLY A 200 12.48 8.93 -3.01
C GLY A 200 12.71 7.95 -4.17
N PHE A 201 12.65 6.64 -3.89
CA PHE A 201 12.74 5.59 -4.89
C PHE A 201 11.53 5.62 -5.82
N MET A 202 10.31 5.73 -5.27
CA MET A 202 9.07 5.85 -6.05
C MET A 202 9.09 7.06 -6.99
N LYS A 203 9.56 8.23 -6.51
CA LYS A 203 9.73 9.43 -7.33
C LYS A 203 10.70 9.19 -8.49
N ALA A 204 11.83 8.55 -8.24
CA ALA A 204 12.83 8.24 -9.27
C ALA A 204 12.26 7.31 -10.35
N CYS A 205 11.54 6.25 -9.96
CA CYS A 205 10.88 5.33 -10.88
C CYS A 205 9.80 6.05 -11.71
N ALA A 206 8.91 6.80 -11.06
CA ALA A 206 7.85 7.53 -11.74
C ALA A 206 8.39 8.56 -12.75
N GLN A 207 9.45 9.31 -12.38
CA GLN A 207 10.09 10.27 -13.28
C GLN A 207 10.71 9.59 -14.49
N ALA A 208 11.40 8.45 -14.30
CA ALA A 208 12.01 7.72 -15.39
C ALA A 208 10.97 7.07 -16.31
N ALA A 209 9.88 6.57 -15.76
CA ALA A 209 8.81 5.93 -16.52
C ALA A 209 7.93 6.91 -17.30
N LYS A 210 7.84 8.18 -16.86
CA LYS A 210 7.01 9.22 -17.49
C LYS A 210 7.32 9.44 -18.98
N GLU A 211 8.58 9.24 -19.37
CA GLU A 211 9.06 9.42 -20.74
C GLU A 211 8.92 8.15 -21.60
N ARG A 212 8.38 7.08 -21.04
CA ARG A 212 8.28 5.75 -21.65
C ARG A 212 6.81 5.28 -21.69
N SER A 213 6.00 6.00 -22.49
CA SER A 213 4.55 5.76 -22.62
C SER A 213 4.20 4.38 -23.20
N GLU A 214 5.17 3.68 -23.81
CA GLU A 214 5.05 2.31 -24.33
C GLU A 214 5.22 1.21 -23.26
N LEU A 215 5.57 1.56 -22.02
CA LEU A 215 5.62 0.63 -20.90
C LEU A 215 4.27 0.54 -20.19
N HIS A 216 3.95 -0.64 -19.69
CA HIS A 216 2.82 -0.83 -18.78
C HIS A 216 3.32 -0.65 -17.35
N VAL A 217 3.03 0.51 -16.75
CA VAL A 217 3.60 0.92 -15.45
C VAL A 217 2.61 0.68 -14.33
N HIS A 218 3.02 -0.06 -13.31
CA HIS A 218 2.25 -0.43 -12.13
C HIS A 218 3.05 -0.13 -10.87
N PHE A 219 2.40 0.43 -9.85
CA PHE A 219 3.08 0.76 -8.60
C PHE A 219 2.14 0.72 -7.41
N GLU A 220 2.72 0.53 -6.23
CA GLU A 220 2.01 0.62 -4.97
C GLU A 220 2.80 1.50 -3.99
N HIS A 221 2.11 2.45 -3.36
CA HIS A 221 2.67 3.31 -2.32
C HIS A 221 2.38 2.76 -0.93
N PHE A 222 3.40 2.60 -0.08
CA PHE A 222 3.24 2.26 1.33
C PHE A 222 3.11 3.49 2.24
N LYS A 223 3.53 4.65 1.74
CA LYS A 223 3.33 5.96 2.38
C LYS A 223 2.77 6.92 1.34
N ALA A 224 1.84 7.75 1.75
CA ALA A 224 1.36 8.82 0.87
C ALA A 224 2.56 9.68 0.43
N PRO A 225 2.66 10.02 -0.86
CA PRO A 225 3.66 10.96 -1.31
C PRO A 225 3.48 12.29 -0.58
N GLU A 226 4.60 12.86 -0.09
CA GLU A 226 4.57 14.21 0.44
C GLU A 226 4.22 15.19 -0.68
N LYS A 227 3.23 16.03 -0.48
CA LYS A 227 2.92 17.11 -1.42
C LYS A 227 4.13 18.04 -1.53
N GLU A 228 4.63 18.24 -2.75
CA GLU A 228 5.64 19.28 -3.02
C GLU A 228 4.96 20.65 -2.91
N GLY A 229 5.22 21.33 -1.83
CA GLY A 229 4.64 22.62 -1.52
C GLY A 229 4.24 22.60 -0.06
N GLY A 230 5.05 23.31 0.74
CA GLY A 230 4.98 23.36 2.19
C GLY A 230 3.57 23.54 2.71
N GLU A 231 3.44 23.46 4.04
CA GLU A 231 2.24 23.80 4.79
C GLU A 231 1.38 24.76 3.99
N THR A 232 0.26 24.26 3.43
CA THR A 232 -0.72 25.17 2.83
C THR A 232 -1.11 26.10 3.95
N ARG A 233 -0.45 27.27 4.03
CA ARG A 233 -0.96 28.42 4.78
C ARG A 233 -2.28 28.75 4.10
N PHE A 234 -3.31 28.14 4.62
CA PHE A 234 -4.67 28.51 4.25
C PHE A 234 -4.85 29.97 4.66
N GLU A 235 -4.91 30.85 3.68
CA GLU A 235 -5.28 32.25 3.94
C GLU A 235 -6.61 32.25 4.68
N SER A 236 -6.70 33.11 5.68
CA SER A 236 -7.77 33.17 6.69
C SER A 236 -9.16 33.58 6.16
N ASP A 237 -9.36 33.70 4.85
CA ASP A 237 -10.54 34.28 4.21
C ASP A 237 -11.50 33.28 3.53
N ALA A 238 -11.32 31.99 3.72
CA ALA A 238 -12.30 31.02 3.22
C ALA A 238 -13.49 30.96 4.18
N GLY A 239 -14.66 31.26 3.66
CA GLY A 239 -15.94 31.24 4.39
C GLY A 239 -16.21 29.95 5.14
N GLU A 240 -17.33 29.86 5.82
CA GLU A 240 -17.74 28.71 6.63
C GLU A 240 -17.70 27.41 5.81
N LEU A 241 -16.87 26.45 6.24
CA LEU A 241 -16.80 25.13 5.63
C LEU A 241 -17.88 24.23 6.22
N ALA A 242 -18.53 23.42 5.38
CA ALA A 242 -19.55 22.50 5.86
C ALA A 242 -19.58 21.19 5.05
N ILE A 243 -20.04 20.12 5.70
CA ILE A 243 -20.47 18.87 5.04
C ILE A 243 -22.00 18.83 5.08
N GLN A 244 -22.60 18.36 3.98
CA GLN A 244 -24.03 18.07 3.91
C GLN A 244 -24.22 16.64 3.40
N ILE A 245 -25.06 15.85 4.06
CA ILE A 245 -25.50 14.54 3.61
C ILE A 245 -26.70 14.72 2.69
N HIS A 246 -26.59 14.22 1.46
CA HIS A 246 -27.64 14.45 0.44
C HIS A 246 -28.98 13.81 0.83
N SER A 247 -28.96 12.54 1.28
CA SER A 247 -30.17 11.79 1.55
C SER A 247 -31.00 12.34 2.71
N THR A 248 -30.35 12.92 3.73
CA THR A 248 -31.01 13.43 4.95
C THR A 248 -31.11 14.95 4.98
N GLY A 249 -30.31 15.65 4.18
CA GLY A 249 -30.16 17.11 4.23
C GLY A 249 -29.41 17.62 5.47
N GLN A 250 -28.95 16.72 6.35
CA GLN A 250 -28.19 17.10 7.55
C GLN A 250 -26.89 17.84 7.15
N LYS A 251 -26.63 18.95 7.81
CA LYS A 251 -25.47 19.79 7.56
C LYS A 251 -24.73 20.09 8.85
N ILE A 252 -23.40 20.05 8.80
CA ILE A 252 -22.53 20.40 9.93
C ILE A 252 -21.37 21.28 9.43
N ALA A 253 -21.11 22.35 10.16
CA ALA A 253 -19.90 23.16 9.95
C ALA A 253 -18.67 22.44 10.50
N LEU A 254 -17.51 22.65 9.87
CA LEU A 254 -16.24 22.10 10.32
C LEU A 254 -15.11 23.12 10.16
N SER A 255 -14.09 22.95 10.97
CA SER A 255 -12.82 23.66 10.81
C SER A 255 -11.92 22.94 9.80
N ARG A 256 -10.96 23.66 9.21
CA ARG A 256 -9.99 23.09 8.26
C ARG A 256 -9.11 21.99 8.86
N SER A 257 -8.93 21.98 10.17
CA SER A 257 -8.12 20.98 10.88
C SER A 257 -8.89 19.71 11.23
N GLU A 258 -10.22 19.70 11.08
CA GLU A 258 -11.03 18.54 11.38
C GLU A 258 -10.99 17.53 10.22
N SER A 259 -10.86 16.24 10.56
CA SER A 259 -10.98 15.13 9.61
C SER A 259 -12.43 15.00 9.12
N LEU A 260 -12.65 14.84 7.82
CA LEU A 260 -13.99 14.58 7.29
C LEU A 260 -14.59 13.28 7.88
N ILE A 261 -13.77 12.28 8.21
CA ILE A 261 -14.23 11.05 8.88
C ILE A 261 -14.81 11.35 10.25
N ASP A 262 -14.11 12.15 11.06
CA ASP A 262 -14.56 12.48 12.42
C ASP A 262 -15.84 13.33 12.38
N VAL A 263 -15.95 14.21 11.40
CA VAL A 263 -17.16 15.03 11.23
C VAL A 263 -18.34 14.19 10.77
N LEU A 264 -18.13 13.22 9.86
CA LEU A 264 -19.17 12.28 9.43
C LEU A 264 -19.66 11.42 10.61
N ALA A 265 -18.75 10.95 11.45
CA ALA A 265 -19.11 10.20 12.65
C ALA A 265 -20.00 11.03 13.62
N LYS A 266 -19.77 12.36 13.74
CA LYS A 266 -20.65 13.26 14.53
C LYS A 266 -22.07 13.36 13.94
N LEU A 267 -22.23 13.14 12.62
CA LEU A 267 -23.53 13.07 11.95
C LEU A 267 -24.17 11.67 12.03
N GLY A 268 -23.53 10.72 12.71
CA GLY A 268 -23.98 9.33 12.77
C GLY A 268 -23.74 8.53 11.49
N VAL A 269 -22.88 9.04 10.62
CA VAL A 269 -22.51 8.40 9.35
C VAL A 269 -21.17 7.68 9.52
N GLU A 270 -21.20 6.35 9.47
CA GLU A 270 -20.00 5.53 9.51
C GLU A 270 -19.45 5.32 8.09
N VAL A 271 -18.24 5.78 7.84
CA VAL A 271 -17.49 5.49 6.62
C VAL A 271 -16.45 4.45 6.94
N SER A 272 -16.48 3.34 6.19
CA SER A 272 -15.45 2.29 6.32
C SER A 272 -14.06 2.88 6.09
N THR A 273 -13.15 2.66 7.02
CA THR A 273 -11.76 3.12 6.89
C THR A 273 -10.78 1.97 7.15
N SER A 274 -9.59 2.06 6.57
CA SER A 274 -8.49 1.12 6.81
C SER A 274 -7.17 1.89 6.98
N CYS A 275 -6.47 2.23 5.90
CA CYS A 275 -5.14 2.86 5.96
C CYS A 275 -5.13 4.28 6.55
N GLN A 276 -6.22 5.02 6.43
CA GLN A 276 -6.35 6.43 6.80
C GLN A 276 -5.23 7.31 6.24
N SER A 277 -4.82 7.05 4.99
CA SER A 277 -3.68 7.69 4.35
C SER A 277 -3.85 7.85 2.83
N GLY A 278 -5.08 7.64 2.30
CA GLY A 278 -5.35 7.78 0.87
C GLY A 278 -4.72 6.68 -0.01
N LEU A 279 -4.37 5.52 0.57
CA LEU A 279 -3.63 4.46 -0.13
C LEU A 279 -4.49 3.23 -0.50
N CYS A 280 -5.68 3.06 0.10
CA CYS A 280 -6.39 1.79 0.00
C CYS A 280 -7.79 1.88 -0.61
N GLY A 281 -8.35 3.07 -0.78
CA GLY A 281 -9.69 3.26 -1.32
C GLY A 281 -10.85 2.77 -0.45
N THR A 282 -10.61 2.16 0.71
CA THR A 282 -11.69 1.64 1.58
C THR A 282 -12.73 2.70 1.92
N CYS A 283 -12.28 3.95 2.08
CA CYS A 283 -13.16 5.08 2.39
C CYS A 283 -13.66 5.84 1.15
N LYS A 284 -13.46 5.33 -0.07
CA LYS A 284 -13.93 5.99 -1.29
C LYS A 284 -15.43 6.30 -1.19
N THR A 285 -15.78 7.58 -1.24
CA THR A 285 -17.13 8.10 -1.06
C THR A 285 -17.50 8.96 -2.25
N ARG A 286 -18.69 8.78 -2.80
CA ARG A 286 -19.21 9.61 -3.86
C ARG A 286 -19.64 10.96 -3.29
N TYR A 287 -19.39 12.04 -4.03
CA TYR A 287 -19.92 13.36 -3.72
C TYR A 287 -20.67 13.95 -4.92
N ILE A 288 -21.62 14.83 -4.62
CA ILE A 288 -22.49 15.46 -5.64
C ILE A 288 -21.96 16.82 -6.03
N SER A 289 -21.45 17.57 -5.07
CA SER A 289 -20.89 18.91 -5.31
C SER A 289 -19.96 19.31 -4.17
N GLY A 290 -19.04 20.21 -4.46
CA GLY A 290 -18.08 20.76 -3.50
C GLY A 290 -16.72 20.97 -4.13
N ASP A 291 -15.92 21.86 -3.56
CA ASP A 291 -14.53 22.09 -3.95
C ASP A 291 -13.61 21.30 -3.03
N VAL A 292 -13.09 20.19 -3.56
CA VAL A 292 -12.33 19.19 -2.82
C VAL A 292 -10.84 19.29 -3.13
N GLU A 293 -10.03 19.26 -2.08
CA GLU A 293 -8.61 18.97 -2.19
C GLU A 293 -8.38 17.48 -1.96
N HIS A 294 -8.09 16.76 -3.03
CA HIS A 294 -7.78 15.34 -2.97
C HIS A 294 -6.38 15.12 -2.43
N GLY A 295 -6.25 14.19 -1.47
CA GLY A 295 -4.97 13.84 -0.84
C GLY A 295 -4.52 12.42 -1.15
N ASP A 296 -5.35 11.64 -1.82
CA ASP A 296 -5.08 10.25 -2.18
C ASP A 296 -4.17 10.14 -3.42
N CYS A 297 -3.66 8.94 -3.63
CA CYS A 297 -2.84 8.58 -4.80
C CYS A 297 -3.39 7.34 -5.52
N ILE A 298 -4.68 7.03 -5.32
CA ILE A 298 -5.29 5.82 -5.85
C ILE A 298 -6.45 6.10 -6.82
N LEU A 299 -7.10 7.25 -6.70
CA LEU A 299 -8.15 7.64 -7.64
C LEU A 299 -7.52 8.34 -8.84
N SER A 300 -8.04 8.03 -10.03
CA SER A 300 -7.71 8.74 -11.26
C SER A 300 -8.34 10.14 -11.28
N ASP A 301 -7.85 11.02 -12.16
CA ASP A 301 -8.43 12.36 -12.35
C ASP A 301 -9.91 12.31 -12.72
N SER A 302 -10.34 11.30 -13.47
CA SER A 302 -11.75 11.08 -13.80
C SER A 302 -12.58 10.64 -12.60
N GLU A 303 -12.01 9.85 -11.70
CA GLU A 303 -12.67 9.44 -10.45
C GLU A 303 -12.74 10.59 -9.45
N HIS A 304 -11.72 11.46 -9.40
CA HIS A 304 -11.74 12.67 -8.57
C HIS A 304 -12.89 13.61 -8.89
N ALA A 305 -13.48 13.53 -10.10
CA ALA A 305 -14.66 14.33 -10.46
C ALA A 305 -15.94 13.89 -9.73
N GLU A 306 -16.00 12.63 -9.23
CA GLU A 306 -17.20 12.06 -8.61
C GLU A 306 -16.94 11.48 -7.20
N TYR A 307 -15.69 11.17 -6.88
CA TYR A 307 -15.33 10.48 -5.64
C TYR A 307 -14.22 11.21 -4.90
N LEU A 308 -14.21 11.01 -3.60
CA LEU A 308 -13.11 11.44 -2.73
C LEU A 308 -12.80 10.35 -1.70
N THR A 309 -11.67 10.49 -1.03
CA THR A 309 -11.28 9.66 0.12
C THR A 309 -11.33 10.49 1.40
N PRO A 310 -12.43 10.45 2.18
CA PRO A 310 -12.64 11.33 3.34
C PRO A 310 -11.54 11.28 4.38
N CYS A 311 -10.74 10.20 4.41
CA CYS A 311 -9.67 10.05 5.40
C CYS A 311 -8.50 11.03 5.19
N ILE A 312 -8.36 11.61 3.98
CA ILE A 312 -7.22 12.47 3.64
C ILE A 312 -7.60 13.69 2.78
N SER A 313 -8.83 13.70 2.25
CA SER A 313 -9.32 14.83 1.46
C SER A 313 -9.77 15.99 2.38
N HIS A 314 -9.69 17.21 1.86
CA HIS A 314 -10.13 18.42 2.56
C HIS A 314 -11.09 19.24 1.69
N ILE A 315 -11.92 20.06 2.32
CA ILE A 315 -12.76 21.03 1.63
C ILE A 315 -11.94 22.32 1.43
N LYS A 316 -11.81 22.76 0.18
CA LYS A 316 -11.13 24.02 -0.11
C LYS A 316 -11.99 25.21 0.28
N GLN A 317 -13.29 25.18 -0.07
CA GLN A 317 -14.24 26.26 0.23
C GLN A 317 -15.68 25.76 0.22
N GLY A 318 -16.55 26.42 0.97
CA GLY A 318 -18.02 26.24 0.93
C GLY A 318 -18.50 24.91 1.52
N THR A 319 -19.50 24.32 0.87
CA THR A 319 -20.16 23.09 1.34
C THR A 319 -19.87 21.91 0.44
N LEU A 320 -19.40 20.82 1.02
CA LEU A 320 -19.27 19.53 0.36
C LEU A 320 -20.55 18.73 0.55
N VAL A 321 -21.20 18.32 -0.54
CA VAL A 321 -22.42 17.51 -0.53
C VAL A 321 -22.05 16.07 -0.86
N LEU A 322 -22.19 15.17 0.09
CA LEU A 322 -21.88 13.74 -0.06
C LEU A 322 -23.13 12.95 -0.45
N ASP A 323 -22.96 11.99 -1.32
CA ASP A 323 -24.01 11.03 -1.74
C ASP A 323 -24.07 9.86 -0.75
N LEU A 324 -24.55 10.20 0.45
CA LEU A 324 -24.70 9.28 1.59
C LEU A 324 -26.12 9.40 2.17
#